data_67699a749ecd02fed8fa37e342fc3078
#
_entry.id   67699a749ecd02fed8fa37e342fc3078
#
_cell.length_a   1.000
_cell.length_b   1.000
_cell.length_c   1.000
_cell.angle_alpha   90.00
_cell.angle_beta   90.00
_cell.angle_gamma   90.00
#
_symmetry.space_group_name_H-M   'P 1'
#
loop_
_entity.id
_entity.type
_entity.pdbx_description
1 polymer ?
#
loop_
_entity_poly.entity_id
_entity_poly.type
_entity_poly.pdbx_seq_one_letter_code
_entity_poly.pdbx_strand_id
1 'polypeptide(L)'
;MSDPHNLTPFIRSVDDYPIPGIKFRDITSLLETPSAFATACGEMTALSAGFSPTAVIGIESRGFIFAGAIASRLSQPLVLARKPDKLPNASFSKAFDLEYGSTALEIQKNTQLSDQDRVIVVDDLIATGGTAVACAELLSEHFGVARQNILVLALIDLPNLGGSDAIRQGGFNVASLMAYT
;
A
#
# COMPACT_ATOMS: atom_id res chain seq x y z
N MET A 1 3.31 14.08 14.33
CA MET A 1 2.25 14.02 13.30
C MET A 1 2.63 14.93 12.14
N SER A 2 2.55 14.46 10.91
CA SER A 2 2.75 15.27 9.70
C SER A 2 1.49 15.13 8.85
N ASP A 3 0.88 16.27 8.48
CA ASP A 3 -0.34 16.34 7.66
C ASP A 3 -0.30 17.60 6.79
N PRO A 4 0.53 17.60 5.75
CA PRO A 4 0.72 18.79 4.91
C PRO A 4 -0.53 19.17 4.09
N HIS A 5 -1.52 18.26 3.99
CA HIS A 5 -2.71 18.44 3.17
C HIS A 5 -4.00 18.62 3.97
N ASN A 6 -3.89 18.72 5.31
CA ASN A 6 -5.01 18.96 6.20
C ASN A 6 -6.10 17.85 6.15
N LEU A 7 -5.68 16.58 6.02
CA LEU A 7 -6.57 15.42 5.91
C LEU A 7 -6.92 14.81 7.27
N THR A 8 -6.20 15.15 8.34
CA THR A 8 -6.45 14.64 9.70
C THR A 8 -7.91 14.76 10.17
N PRO A 9 -8.64 15.88 9.89
CA PRO A 9 -10.03 16.00 10.31
C PRO A 9 -10.98 14.95 9.68
N PHE A 10 -10.56 14.33 8.58
CA PHE A 10 -11.31 13.31 7.87
C PHE A 10 -10.92 11.88 8.23
N ILE A 11 -9.99 11.68 9.18
CA ILE A 11 -9.56 10.37 9.65
C ILE A 11 -9.91 10.24 11.13
N ARG A 12 -10.86 9.37 11.42
CA ARG A 12 -11.30 9.10 12.78
C ARG A 12 -10.29 8.20 13.50
N SER A 13 -10.12 8.45 14.80
CA SER A 13 -9.36 7.54 15.66
C SER A 13 -10.35 6.75 16.51
N VAL A 14 -10.27 5.43 16.46
CA VAL A 14 -11.07 4.51 17.27
C VAL A 14 -10.12 3.80 18.22
N ASP A 15 -10.28 4.05 19.51
CA ASP A 15 -9.46 3.39 20.52
C ASP A 15 -9.96 1.96 20.75
N ASP A 16 -9.04 1.06 21.10
CA ASP A 16 -9.30 -0.34 21.45
C ASP A 16 -9.99 -1.16 20.36
N TYR A 17 -9.64 -0.92 19.06
CA TYR A 17 -10.15 -1.67 17.93
C TYR A 17 -9.01 -2.20 17.04
N PRO A 18 -9.03 -3.48 16.58
CA PRO A 18 -10.03 -4.53 16.88
C PRO A 18 -9.87 -5.19 18.26
N ILE A 19 -8.80 -4.85 18.97
CA ILE A 19 -8.51 -5.36 20.32
C ILE A 19 -8.04 -4.22 21.23
N PRO A 20 -8.13 -4.38 22.57
CA PRO A 20 -7.65 -3.40 23.53
C PRO A 20 -6.19 -3.00 23.29
N GLY A 21 -5.88 -1.71 23.39
CA GLY A 21 -4.56 -1.11 23.20
C GLY A 21 -4.25 -0.69 21.76
N ILE A 22 -5.06 -1.08 20.78
CA ILE A 22 -4.89 -0.66 19.37
C ILE A 22 -5.68 0.61 19.11
N LYS A 23 -5.01 1.63 18.57
CA LYS A 23 -5.65 2.84 18.07
C LYS A 23 -5.82 2.75 16.56
N PHE A 24 -7.02 2.41 16.12
CA PHE A 24 -7.35 2.23 14.71
C PHE A 24 -7.55 3.58 14.02
N ARG A 25 -7.00 3.74 12.82
CA ARG A 25 -7.20 4.91 11.97
C ARG A 25 -8.27 4.59 10.94
N ASP A 26 -9.48 5.08 11.18
CA ASP A 26 -10.62 4.86 10.29
C ASP A 26 -10.65 5.93 9.19
N ILE A 27 -10.43 5.49 7.97
CA ILE A 27 -10.44 6.32 6.77
C ILE A 27 -11.82 6.46 6.13
N THR A 28 -12.86 5.84 6.69
CA THR A 28 -14.21 5.82 6.06
C THR A 28 -14.74 7.24 5.88
N SER A 29 -14.56 8.11 6.86
CA SER A 29 -14.98 9.52 6.75
C SER A 29 -14.21 10.30 5.67
N LEU A 30 -12.96 9.94 5.41
CA LEU A 30 -12.20 10.51 4.28
C LEU A 30 -12.81 10.04 2.95
N LEU A 31 -13.15 8.76 2.84
CA LEU A 31 -13.77 8.19 1.64
C LEU A 31 -15.16 8.77 1.37
N GLU A 32 -15.93 9.05 2.43
CA GLU A 32 -17.28 9.66 2.36
C GLU A 32 -17.24 11.16 2.02
N THR A 33 -16.08 11.82 2.12
CA THR A 33 -15.90 13.25 1.82
C THR A 33 -15.26 13.44 0.46
N PRO A 34 -16.00 13.78 -0.61
CA PRO A 34 -15.48 13.79 -1.98
C PRO A 34 -14.23 14.65 -2.18
N SER A 35 -14.17 15.83 -1.55
CA SER A 35 -13.00 16.72 -1.66
C SER A 35 -11.77 16.16 -0.95
N ALA A 36 -11.93 15.56 0.23
CA ALA A 36 -10.83 14.96 0.97
C ALA A 36 -10.27 13.72 0.25
N PHE A 37 -11.16 12.86 -0.27
CA PHE A 37 -10.75 11.70 -1.06
C PHE A 37 -10.05 12.10 -2.36
N ALA A 38 -10.59 13.10 -3.08
CA ALA A 38 -9.96 13.61 -4.30
C ALA A 38 -8.56 14.20 -4.02
N THR A 39 -8.40 14.95 -2.91
CA THR A 39 -7.11 15.48 -2.45
C THR A 39 -6.15 14.32 -2.14
N ALA A 40 -6.56 13.35 -1.33
CA ALA A 40 -5.71 12.21 -0.99
C ALA A 40 -5.20 11.47 -2.23
N CYS A 41 -6.10 11.12 -3.16
CA CYS A 41 -5.72 10.45 -4.41
C CYS A 41 -4.81 11.32 -5.30
N GLY A 42 -5.07 12.63 -5.37
CA GLY A 42 -4.26 13.58 -6.14
C GLY A 42 -2.83 13.68 -5.61
N GLU A 43 -2.70 13.88 -4.31
CA GLU A 43 -1.41 14.06 -3.64
C GLU A 43 -0.60 12.74 -3.60
N MET A 44 -1.24 11.59 -3.37
CA MET A 44 -0.57 10.30 -3.50
C MET A 44 -0.05 10.07 -4.93
N THR A 45 -0.83 10.48 -5.94
CA THR A 45 -0.36 10.42 -7.34
C THR A 45 0.84 11.34 -7.55
N ALA A 46 0.81 12.57 -7.02
CA ALA A 46 1.91 13.53 -7.13
C ALA A 46 3.20 13.02 -6.44
N LEU A 47 3.08 12.37 -5.27
CA LEU A 47 4.22 11.74 -4.57
C LEU A 47 4.89 10.66 -5.43
N SER A 48 4.14 9.96 -6.28
CA SER A 48 4.69 8.95 -7.17
C SER A 48 5.29 9.48 -8.47
N ALA A 49 5.05 10.76 -8.82
CA ALA A 49 5.42 11.31 -10.12
C ALA A 49 6.93 11.24 -10.42
N GLY A 50 7.77 11.57 -9.42
CA GLY A 50 9.24 11.48 -9.56
C GLY A 50 9.76 10.04 -9.71
N PHE A 51 8.96 9.07 -9.33
CA PHE A 51 9.27 7.64 -9.50
C PHE A 51 8.95 7.15 -10.91
N SER A 52 8.09 7.82 -11.68
CA SER A 52 7.68 7.46 -13.04
C SER A 52 7.16 6.01 -13.13
N PRO A 53 6.10 5.64 -12.42
CA PRO A 53 5.61 4.27 -12.36
C PRO A 53 5.02 3.82 -13.70
N THR A 54 5.22 2.53 -14.03
CA THR A 54 4.65 1.86 -15.20
C THR A 54 3.56 0.85 -14.82
N ALA A 55 3.43 0.51 -13.55
CA ALA A 55 2.37 -0.36 -13.04
C ALA A 55 2.01 0.02 -11.60
N VAL A 56 0.77 -0.26 -11.23
CA VAL A 56 0.21 -0.04 -9.88
C VAL A 56 -0.26 -1.37 -9.32
N ILE A 57 0.16 -1.67 -8.07
CA ILE A 57 -0.33 -2.82 -7.31
C ILE A 57 -1.21 -2.29 -6.18
N GLY A 58 -2.42 -2.81 -6.05
CA GLY A 58 -3.27 -2.53 -4.89
C GLY A 58 -3.25 -3.69 -3.90
N ILE A 59 -3.04 -3.40 -2.62
CA ILE A 59 -3.11 -4.41 -1.55
C ILE A 59 -4.54 -4.53 -1.03
N GLU A 60 -5.05 -5.77 -0.90
CA GLU A 60 -6.36 -6.06 -0.31
C GLU A 60 -6.40 -5.64 1.16
N SER A 61 -7.42 -4.89 1.56
CA SER A 61 -8.59 -4.50 0.76
C SER A 61 -8.65 -2.99 0.52
N ARG A 62 -8.29 -2.15 1.50
CA ARG A 62 -8.45 -0.69 1.43
C ARG A 62 -7.46 -0.05 0.46
N GLY A 63 -6.30 -0.67 0.25
CA GLY A 63 -5.34 -0.28 -0.78
C GLY A 63 -5.93 -0.26 -2.18
N PHE A 64 -6.90 -1.11 -2.49
CA PHE A 64 -7.57 -1.14 -3.80
C PHE A 64 -8.23 0.18 -4.17
N ILE A 65 -8.79 0.88 -3.18
CA ILE A 65 -9.53 2.13 -3.39
C ILE A 65 -8.58 3.20 -3.95
N PHE A 66 -7.45 3.38 -3.29
CA PHE A 66 -6.44 4.36 -3.72
C PHE A 66 -5.69 3.90 -4.97
N ALA A 67 -5.32 2.61 -5.03
CA ALA A 67 -4.64 2.05 -6.19
C ALA A 67 -5.45 2.21 -7.48
N GLY A 68 -6.76 1.95 -7.45
CA GLY A 68 -7.65 2.15 -8.58
C GLY A 68 -7.70 3.61 -9.05
N ALA A 69 -7.83 4.54 -8.11
CA ALA A 69 -7.83 5.97 -8.42
C ALA A 69 -6.50 6.44 -9.01
N ILE A 70 -5.37 6.00 -8.43
CA ILE A 70 -4.01 6.36 -8.89
C ILE A 70 -3.73 5.74 -10.27
N ALA A 71 -4.01 4.46 -10.47
CA ALA A 71 -3.82 3.77 -11.75
C ALA A 71 -4.59 4.47 -12.89
N SER A 72 -5.85 4.84 -12.63
CA SER A 72 -6.67 5.59 -13.58
C SER A 72 -6.06 6.96 -13.92
N ARG A 73 -5.58 7.72 -12.91
CA ARG A 73 -4.96 9.04 -13.12
C ARG A 73 -3.66 8.96 -13.91
N LEU A 74 -2.86 7.91 -13.67
CA LEU A 74 -1.59 7.69 -14.33
C LEU A 74 -1.74 6.99 -15.70
N SER A 75 -2.94 6.49 -16.03
CA SER A 75 -3.19 5.63 -17.20
C SER A 75 -2.26 4.40 -17.21
N GLN A 76 -2.06 3.79 -16.03
CA GLN A 76 -1.22 2.63 -15.84
C GLN A 76 -2.04 1.38 -15.48
N PRO A 77 -1.54 0.17 -15.80
CA PRO A 77 -2.20 -1.07 -15.41
C PRO A 77 -2.30 -1.19 -13.88
N LEU A 78 -3.43 -1.75 -13.42
CA LEU A 78 -3.67 -2.09 -12.02
C LEU A 78 -3.62 -3.61 -11.85
N VAL A 79 -2.77 -4.09 -10.96
CA VAL A 79 -2.68 -5.48 -10.55
C VAL A 79 -3.11 -5.60 -9.09
N LEU A 80 -3.79 -6.70 -8.74
CA LEU A 80 -4.32 -6.92 -7.40
C LEU A 80 -3.42 -7.89 -6.62
N ALA A 81 -2.97 -7.46 -5.44
CA ALA A 81 -2.37 -8.32 -4.44
C ALA A 81 -3.44 -8.68 -3.41
N ARG A 82 -3.78 -9.97 -3.31
CA ARG A 82 -4.93 -10.44 -2.54
C ARG A 82 -4.54 -11.45 -1.46
N LYS A 83 -5.40 -11.60 -0.48
CA LYS A 83 -5.33 -12.69 0.50
C LYS A 83 -5.55 -14.04 -0.20
N PRO A 84 -5.09 -15.16 0.40
CA PRO A 84 -5.23 -16.49 -0.20
C PRO A 84 -6.65 -16.82 -0.64
N ASP A 85 -6.75 -17.62 -1.70
CA ASP A 85 -8.01 -18.12 -2.25
C ASP A 85 -8.98 -17.05 -2.78
N LYS A 86 -8.48 -15.84 -3.09
CA LYS A 86 -9.30 -14.74 -3.65
C LYS A 86 -9.06 -14.51 -5.15
N LEU A 87 -8.06 -15.16 -5.72
CA LEU A 87 -7.72 -15.02 -7.15
C LEU A 87 -8.16 -16.25 -7.93
N PRO A 88 -8.77 -16.09 -9.12
CA PRO A 88 -9.36 -17.21 -9.87
C PRO A 88 -8.34 -18.07 -10.61
N ASN A 89 -7.10 -17.57 -10.83
CA ASN A 89 -6.07 -18.24 -11.61
C ASN A 89 -4.86 -18.61 -10.75
N ALA A 90 -3.92 -19.36 -11.32
CA ALA A 90 -2.66 -19.67 -10.65
C ALA A 90 -1.94 -18.38 -10.20
N SER A 91 -1.51 -18.38 -8.96
CA SER A 91 -0.85 -17.21 -8.31
C SER A 91 0.52 -17.58 -7.78
N PHE A 92 1.35 -16.58 -7.60
CA PHE A 92 2.49 -16.62 -6.70
C PHE A 92 2.03 -16.19 -5.33
N SER A 93 2.55 -16.81 -4.27
CA SER A 93 2.16 -16.55 -2.89
C SER A 93 3.37 -16.27 -2.01
N LYS A 94 3.25 -15.31 -1.11
CA LYS A 94 4.27 -14.98 -0.10
C LYS A 94 3.62 -14.93 1.27
N ALA A 95 4.03 -15.82 2.16
CA ALA A 95 3.61 -15.80 3.56
C ALA A 95 4.37 -14.72 4.33
N PHE A 96 3.72 -14.13 5.32
CA PHE A 96 4.32 -13.20 6.27
C PHE A 96 3.59 -13.25 7.61
N ASP A 97 4.29 -12.84 8.64
CA ASP A 97 3.75 -12.83 10.00
C ASP A 97 2.99 -11.51 10.26
N LEU A 98 1.87 -11.65 10.93
CA LEU A 98 1.11 -10.56 11.54
C LEU A 98 1.37 -10.56 13.05
N GLU A 99 0.97 -9.52 13.75
CA GLU A 99 1.03 -9.48 15.22
C GLU A 99 0.30 -10.66 15.86
N TYR A 100 -0.71 -11.21 15.19
CA TYR A 100 -1.54 -12.33 15.65
C TYR A 100 -1.72 -13.38 14.54
N GLY A 101 -0.68 -14.21 14.31
CA GLY A 101 -0.69 -15.30 13.34
C GLY A 101 0.05 -14.99 12.05
N SER A 102 -0.02 -15.90 11.09
CA SER A 102 0.56 -15.74 9.76
C SER A 102 -0.54 -15.66 8.69
N THR A 103 -0.25 -14.96 7.62
CA THR A 103 -1.11 -14.88 6.43
C THR A 103 -0.23 -14.85 5.18
N ALA A 104 -0.84 -14.74 4.01
CA ALA A 104 -0.09 -14.58 2.77
C ALA A 104 -0.74 -13.53 1.86
N LEU A 105 0.03 -13.03 0.91
CA LEU A 105 -0.47 -12.31 -0.26
C LEU A 105 -0.23 -13.13 -1.51
N GLU A 106 -1.12 -12.96 -2.48
CA GLU A 106 -1.08 -13.61 -3.77
C GLU A 106 -1.21 -12.60 -4.91
N ILE A 107 -0.43 -12.83 -5.97
CA ILE A 107 -0.54 -12.11 -7.24
C ILE A 107 -0.66 -13.16 -8.35
N GLN A 108 -1.58 -12.97 -9.30
CA GLN A 108 -1.76 -13.89 -10.42
C GLN A 108 -0.50 -13.96 -11.29
N LYS A 109 -0.15 -15.17 -11.77
CA LYS A 109 1.01 -15.39 -12.64
C LYS A 109 0.85 -14.81 -14.04
N ASN A 110 -0.38 -14.70 -14.52
CA ASN A 110 -0.72 -14.22 -15.86
C ASN A 110 -0.93 -12.69 -15.93
N THR A 111 -0.22 -11.92 -15.12
CA THR A 111 -0.19 -10.46 -15.23
C THR A 111 0.72 -10.02 -16.38
N GLN A 112 0.66 -8.72 -16.72
CA GLN A 112 1.57 -8.11 -17.69
C GLN A 112 2.85 -7.55 -17.05
N LEU A 113 3.09 -7.84 -15.77
CA LEU A 113 4.28 -7.39 -15.06
C LEU A 113 5.55 -8.04 -15.60
N SER A 114 6.62 -7.25 -15.66
CA SER A 114 7.94 -7.66 -16.12
C SER A 114 9.06 -7.08 -15.25
N ASP A 115 10.28 -7.53 -15.46
CA ASP A 115 11.50 -7.03 -14.81
C ASP A 115 11.86 -5.58 -15.20
N GLN A 116 11.26 -5.06 -16.28
CA GLN A 116 11.47 -3.68 -16.75
C GLN A 116 10.55 -2.67 -16.06
N ASP A 117 9.56 -3.15 -15.29
CA ASP A 117 8.57 -2.27 -14.68
C ASP A 117 9.13 -1.47 -13.49
N ARG A 118 8.54 -0.30 -13.30
CA ARG A 118 8.66 0.55 -12.12
C ARG A 118 7.31 0.52 -11.42
N VAL A 119 7.25 -0.18 -10.30
CA VAL A 119 5.99 -0.56 -9.67
C VAL A 119 5.73 0.27 -8.42
N ILE A 120 4.53 0.85 -8.31
CA ILE A 120 4.06 1.37 -7.02
C ILE A 120 3.13 0.36 -6.36
N VAL A 121 3.40 0.02 -5.11
CA VAL A 121 2.59 -0.81 -4.24
C VAL A 121 1.79 0.10 -3.32
N VAL A 122 0.48 0.09 -3.45
CA VAL A 122 -0.41 1.05 -2.78
C VAL A 122 -1.20 0.37 -1.66
N ASP A 123 -1.14 0.97 -0.48
CA ASP A 123 -2.02 0.62 0.64
C ASP A 123 -2.58 1.89 1.30
N ASP A 124 -3.53 1.74 2.21
CA ASP A 124 -4.05 2.86 2.99
C ASP A 124 -3.16 3.21 4.18
N LEU A 125 -2.49 2.21 4.78
CA LEU A 125 -1.73 2.42 6.01
C LEU A 125 -0.52 1.48 6.10
N ILE A 126 0.63 2.03 6.50
CA ILE A 126 1.82 1.28 6.90
C ILE A 126 1.86 1.23 8.42
N ALA A 127 1.71 0.02 9.01
CA ALA A 127 1.90 -0.26 10.42
C ALA A 127 3.29 -0.89 10.66
N THR A 128 3.39 -2.19 10.81
CA THR A 128 4.66 -2.92 10.95
C THR A 128 5.38 -3.18 9.62
N GLY A 129 4.70 -2.95 8.50
CA GLY A 129 5.25 -3.09 7.15
C GLY A 129 5.23 -4.51 6.57
N GLY A 130 4.87 -5.54 7.34
CA GLY A 130 4.92 -6.94 6.90
C GLY A 130 4.17 -7.21 5.59
N THR A 131 2.96 -6.71 5.47
CA THR A 131 2.14 -6.84 4.24
C THR A 131 2.81 -6.19 3.03
N ALA A 132 3.31 -4.97 3.20
CA ALA A 132 3.95 -4.21 2.13
C ALA A 132 5.27 -4.85 1.68
N VAL A 133 6.09 -5.30 2.64
CA VAL A 133 7.34 -6.03 2.37
C VAL A 133 7.04 -7.33 1.62
N ALA A 134 6.08 -8.14 2.08
CA ALA A 134 5.69 -9.38 1.41
C ALA A 134 5.23 -9.14 -0.04
N CYS A 135 4.44 -8.09 -0.28
CA CYS A 135 4.03 -7.69 -1.62
C CYS A 135 5.22 -7.30 -2.49
N ALA A 136 6.13 -6.47 -1.98
CA ALA A 136 7.32 -6.03 -2.69
C ALA A 136 8.29 -7.18 -2.99
N GLU A 137 8.44 -8.13 -2.06
CA GLU A 137 9.24 -9.35 -2.27
C GLU A 137 8.63 -10.25 -3.34
N LEU A 138 7.28 -10.44 -3.36
CA LEU A 138 6.61 -11.16 -4.44
C LEU A 138 6.97 -10.61 -5.82
N LEU A 139 6.96 -9.27 -5.96
CA LEU A 139 7.31 -8.60 -7.21
C LEU A 139 8.77 -8.84 -7.60
N SER A 140 9.67 -8.75 -6.63
CA SER A 140 11.09 -8.93 -6.89
C SER A 140 11.47 -10.40 -7.18
N GLU A 141 10.91 -11.35 -6.40
CA GLU A 141 11.27 -12.77 -6.49
C GLU A 141 10.64 -13.48 -7.70
N HIS A 142 9.43 -13.11 -8.08
CA HIS A 142 8.66 -13.84 -9.08
C HIS A 142 8.44 -13.10 -10.41
N PHE A 143 8.49 -11.79 -10.39
CA PHE A 143 8.35 -10.97 -11.61
C PHE A 143 9.68 -10.30 -12.02
N GLY A 144 10.74 -10.47 -11.22
CA GLY A 144 12.08 -9.95 -11.54
C GLY A 144 12.22 -8.44 -11.38
N VAL A 145 11.21 -7.75 -10.81
CA VAL A 145 11.28 -6.29 -10.63
C VAL A 145 12.40 -5.94 -9.65
N ALA A 146 13.34 -5.12 -10.08
CA ALA A 146 14.45 -4.71 -9.23
C ALA A 146 13.94 -3.95 -8.00
N ARG A 147 14.49 -4.22 -6.80
CA ARG A 147 14.03 -3.63 -5.53
C ARG A 147 13.95 -2.11 -5.56
N GLN A 148 14.93 -1.44 -6.16
CA GLN A 148 14.94 0.02 -6.36
C GLN A 148 13.84 0.53 -7.31
N ASN A 149 13.25 -0.37 -8.10
CA ASN A 149 12.11 -0.08 -8.98
C ASN A 149 10.76 -0.40 -8.33
N ILE A 150 10.71 -0.58 -7.01
CA ILE A 150 9.50 -0.76 -6.23
C ILE A 150 9.38 0.39 -5.23
N LEU A 151 8.25 1.09 -5.26
CA LEU A 151 7.88 2.12 -4.30
C LEU A 151 6.62 1.69 -3.56
N VAL A 152 6.70 1.54 -2.24
CA VAL A 152 5.53 1.41 -1.37
C VAL A 152 4.98 2.81 -1.12
N LEU A 153 3.70 3.01 -1.40
CA LEU A 153 3.00 4.27 -1.26
C LEU A 153 1.76 4.10 -0.39
N ALA A 154 1.68 4.81 0.71
CA ALA A 154 0.52 4.76 1.61
C ALA A 154 -0.08 6.15 1.88
N LEU A 155 -1.36 6.17 2.24
CA LEU A 155 -1.99 7.38 2.76
C LEU A 155 -1.41 7.73 4.12
N ILE A 156 -1.29 6.74 5.02
CA ILE A 156 -0.86 6.90 6.41
C ILE A 156 0.38 6.06 6.71
N ASP A 157 1.36 6.65 7.38
CA ASP A 157 2.44 5.92 8.06
C ASP A 157 2.28 6.01 9.58
N LEU A 158 2.59 4.91 10.28
CA LEU A 158 2.71 4.84 11.72
C LEU A 158 4.19 4.60 12.10
N PRO A 159 5.06 5.63 12.09
CA PRO A 159 6.51 5.45 12.22
C PRO A 159 6.93 4.72 13.49
N ASN A 160 6.17 4.88 14.60
CA ASN A 160 6.44 4.20 15.87
C ASN A 160 6.34 2.67 15.80
N LEU A 161 5.72 2.12 14.75
CA LEU A 161 5.61 0.68 14.50
C LEU A 161 6.72 0.15 13.58
N GLY A 162 7.60 1.02 13.05
CA GLY A 162 8.80 0.64 12.32
C GLY A 162 8.60 0.14 10.90
N GLY A 163 7.36 0.18 10.36
CA GLY A 163 7.05 -0.41 9.06
C GLY A 163 7.80 0.23 7.89
N SER A 164 7.89 1.55 7.86
CA SER A 164 8.64 2.27 6.83
C SER A 164 10.15 1.94 6.89
N ASP A 165 10.70 1.69 8.08
CA ASP A 165 12.09 1.28 8.23
C ASP A 165 12.30 -0.16 7.76
N ALA A 166 11.37 -1.07 8.06
CA ALA A 166 11.40 -2.45 7.55
C ALA A 166 11.38 -2.48 6.01
N ILE A 167 10.54 -1.66 5.37
CA ILE A 167 10.48 -1.53 3.91
C ILE A 167 11.83 -1.05 3.35
N ARG A 168 12.44 0.00 3.94
CA ARG A 168 13.76 0.52 3.52
C ARG A 168 14.86 -0.52 3.72
N GLN A 169 14.86 -1.24 4.84
CA GLN A 169 15.81 -2.34 5.12
C GLN A 169 15.69 -3.47 4.10
N GLY A 170 14.47 -3.73 3.57
CA GLY A 170 14.24 -4.63 2.46
C GLY A 170 14.80 -4.13 1.12
N GLY A 171 15.35 -2.92 1.05
CA GLY A 171 15.89 -2.31 -0.17
C GLY A 171 14.83 -1.70 -1.09
N PHE A 172 13.64 -1.45 -0.57
CA PHE A 172 12.51 -0.84 -1.29
C PHE A 172 12.38 0.65 -0.96
N ASN A 173 11.79 1.40 -1.90
CA ASN A 173 11.44 2.78 -1.63
C ASN A 173 10.10 2.86 -0.87
N VAL A 174 9.93 3.89 -0.06
CA VAL A 174 8.68 4.12 0.67
C VAL A 174 8.35 5.61 0.74
N ALA A 175 7.08 5.92 0.55
CA ALA A 175 6.51 7.26 0.72
C ALA A 175 5.12 7.15 1.36
N SER A 176 4.77 8.16 2.14
CA SER A 176 3.42 8.29 2.72
C SER A 176 2.97 9.74 2.64
N LEU A 177 1.66 9.93 2.53
CA LEU A 177 1.09 11.27 2.45
C LEU A 177 1.08 11.95 3.81
N MET A 178 0.84 11.20 4.87
CA MET A 178 0.79 11.71 6.24
C MET A 178 1.34 10.68 7.24
N ALA A 179 1.71 11.15 8.44
CA ALA A 179 2.23 10.30 9.50
C ALA A 179 1.60 10.63 10.85
N TYR A 180 1.26 9.58 11.60
CA TYR A 180 0.82 9.68 12.99
C TYR A 180 1.90 9.13 13.92
N THR A 181 2.42 9.97 14.80
CA THR A 181 3.37 9.62 15.87
C THR A 181 2.67 9.53 17.23
#